data_883d96f925d0a1a4da257061d5ee5a43
#
_entry.id   883d96f925d0a1a4da257061d5ee5a43
#
_cell.length_a   1.000
_cell.length_b   1.000
_cell.length_c   1.000
_cell.angle_alpha   90.00
_cell.angle_beta   90.00
_cell.angle_gamma   90.00
#
_symmetry.space_group_name_H-M   'P 1'
#
loop_
_entity.id
_entity.type
_entity.pdbx_description
1 polymer ?
#
loop_
_entity_poly.entity_id
_entity_poly.type
_entity_poly.pdbx_seq_one_letter_code
_entity_poly.pdbx_strand_id
1 'polypeptide(L)'
;MARPKKQVKLKEPIKIRLKSLADGNKSIYLDIYYKGVRKYEYLKLYLVPEINPVCKEQNKQTMAVAERIKAERIKALHGHGIQDWETVKQGSMLLTTWIKKYCEGGVGIKKSTLHCRVEMLHTVEKYLDETNKGFISLEEVNAEFCRGYVKFLRNFPNSHIKYGEPRPISENTASRYLGMFSTALNNAVRQGIIRNNPMKELDARERIQPNDGKKEYLTIEELRTLMATDSYRPEVKEAFIFACFTGLRLSDMYRLAPMHIFKTADGKGEYIDMEMQKTEKPVMIPLSEEAKRWLPKPRGNEIPFFDIPTTQTVIGRALRKWAEAAGIEKHISFHCSRHTFGTMMLTLGADLFTTSKLMGHSNIQTTEIYAKIVDKKKEEAINLIDGMFT
;
A
#
# COMPACT_ATOMS: atom_id res chain seq x y z
N MET A 1 -48.98 -26.99 -24.30
CA MET A 1 -49.23 -26.10 -23.13
C MET A 1 -47.97 -26.06 -22.27
N ALA A 2 -47.27 -24.95 -22.21
CA ALA A 2 -46.04 -24.79 -21.45
C ALA A 2 -46.40 -24.63 -19.95
N ARG A 3 -45.73 -25.38 -19.07
CA ARG A 3 -45.89 -25.24 -17.61
C ARG A 3 -45.50 -23.82 -17.17
N PRO A 4 -46.28 -23.14 -16.31
CA PRO A 4 -45.93 -21.83 -15.78
C PRO A 4 -44.64 -21.90 -15.00
N LYS A 5 -43.68 -21.01 -15.32
CA LYS A 5 -42.42 -20.86 -14.57
C LYS A 5 -42.75 -20.53 -13.11
N LYS A 6 -42.28 -21.36 -12.16
CA LYS A 6 -42.34 -21.05 -10.72
C LYS A 6 -41.74 -19.68 -10.46
N GLN A 7 -42.52 -18.73 -9.98
CA GLN A 7 -42.02 -17.45 -9.47
C GLN A 7 -41.03 -17.74 -8.32
N VAL A 8 -39.79 -17.36 -8.52
CA VAL A 8 -38.78 -17.41 -7.44
C VAL A 8 -39.16 -16.35 -6.42
N LYS A 9 -39.76 -16.76 -5.30
CA LYS A 9 -39.96 -15.84 -4.15
C LYS A 9 -38.58 -15.43 -3.65
N LEU A 10 -38.20 -14.19 -3.88
CA LEU A 10 -37.02 -13.58 -3.24
C LEU A 10 -37.19 -13.73 -1.72
N LYS A 11 -36.28 -14.44 -1.07
CA LYS A 11 -36.29 -14.57 0.40
C LYS A 11 -35.89 -13.21 0.98
N GLU A 12 -36.79 -12.59 1.73
CA GLU A 12 -36.47 -11.35 2.45
C GLU A 12 -35.28 -11.58 3.39
N PRO A 13 -34.22 -10.75 3.28
CA PRO A 13 -33.02 -10.92 4.08
C PRO A 13 -33.20 -10.55 5.56
N ILE A 14 -34.27 -9.83 5.91
CA ILE A 14 -34.56 -9.39 7.28
C ILE A 14 -36.00 -9.75 7.66
N LYS A 15 -36.15 -10.40 8.81
CA LYS A 15 -37.48 -10.77 9.36
C LYS A 15 -37.64 -10.21 10.77
N ILE A 16 -38.79 -9.66 11.07
CA ILE A 16 -39.16 -9.32 12.44
C ILE A 16 -39.55 -10.61 13.18
N ARG A 17 -39.01 -10.78 14.38
CA ARG A 17 -39.27 -11.88 15.28
C ARG A 17 -39.64 -11.36 16.67
N LEU A 18 -40.40 -12.14 17.38
CA LEU A 18 -40.85 -11.85 18.74
C LEU A 18 -40.27 -12.89 19.70
N LYS A 19 -39.80 -12.43 20.85
CA LYS A 19 -39.34 -13.26 21.95
C LYS A 19 -40.21 -12.96 23.18
N SER A 20 -40.92 -13.97 23.70
CA SER A 20 -41.71 -13.86 24.92
C SER A 20 -40.82 -13.61 26.13
N LEU A 21 -41.23 -12.72 27.02
CA LEU A 21 -40.55 -12.40 28.27
C LEU A 21 -41.41 -12.92 29.45
N ALA A 22 -40.77 -13.05 30.62
CA ALA A 22 -41.42 -13.61 31.81
C ALA A 22 -42.58 -12.74 32.36
N ASP A 23 -42.59 -11.44 32.03
CA ASP A 23 -43.61 -10.47 32.41
C ASP A 23 -44.84 -10.46 31.47
N GLY A 24 -44.91 -11.40 30.52
CA GLY A 24 -45.99 -11.50 29.52
C GLY A 24 -45.79 -10.58 28.31
N ASN A 25 -44.82 -9.70 28.32
CA ASN A 25 -44.45 -8.84 27.17
C ASN A 25 -43.71 -9.66 26.09
N LYS A 26 -43.65 -9.12 24.88
CA LYS A 26 -42.82 -9.68 23.79
C LYS A 26 -41.79 -8.69 23.31
N SER A 27 -40.52 -9.03 23.39
CA SER A 27 -39.44 -8.23 22.82
C SER A 27 -39.36 -8.43 21.31
N ILE A 28 -39.19 -7.35 20.55
CA ILE A 28 -39.09 -7.37 19.10
C ILE A 28 -37.62 -7.39 18.72
N TYR A 29 -37.24 -8.28 17.79
CA TYR A 29 -35.91 -8.30 17.22
C TYR A 29 -35.96 -8.59 15.72
N LEU A 30 -34.92 -8.15 15.01
CA LEU A 30 -34.70 -8.49 13.60
C LEU A 30 -33.82 -9.74 13.48
N ASP A 31 -34.28 -10.70 12.69
CA ASP A 31 -33.54 -11.90 12.26
C ASP A 31 -32.99 -11.59 10.86
N ILE A 32 -31.70 -11.26 10.77
CA ILE A 32 -31.02 -10.80 9.57
C ILE A 32 -30.20 -11.94 9.02
N TYR A 33 -30.45 -12.31 7.76
CA TYR A 33 -29.66 -13.31 7.03
C TYR A 33 -29.21 -12.72 5.70
N TYR A 34 -27.90 -12.48 5.58
CA TYR A 34 -27.33 -11.88 4.38
C TYR A 34 -25.96 -12.51 4.07
N LYS A 35 -25.74 -12.92 2.81
CA LYS A 35 -24.47 -13.53 2.33
C LYS A 35 -23.92 -14.66 3.24
N GLY A 36 -24.80 -15.55 3.74
CA GLY A 36 -24.39 -16.68 4.58
C GLY A 36 -24.26 -16.36 6.07
N VAL A 37 -24.33 -15.09 6.47
CA VAL A 37 -24.22 -14.66 7.87
C VAL A 37 -25.60 -14.41 8.46
N ARG A 38 -25.87 -14.94 9.67
CA ARG A 38 -27.08 -14.70 10.43
C ARG A 38 -26.79 -13.90 11.68
N LYS A 39 -27.59 -12.83 11.90
CA LYS A 39 -27.47 -11.93 13.05
C LYS A 39 -28.84 -11.61 13.62
N TYR A 40 -28.89 -11.40 14.94
CA TYR A 40 -30.09 -10.95 15.65
C TYR A 40 -29.85 -9.56 16.21
N GLU A 41 -30.79 -8.62 15.89
CA GLU A 41 -30.75 -7.26 16.40
C GLU A 41 -31.99 -7.01 17.25
N TYR A 42 -31.83 -6.83 18.57
CA TYR A 42 -32.89 -6.50 19.48
C TYR A 42 -33.21 -4.99 19.43
N LEU A 43 -34.47 -4.64 19.05
CA LEU A 43 -34.85 -3.24 18.82
C LEU A 43 -35.15 -2.46 20.10
N LYS A 44 -35.14 -3.12 21.26
CA LYS A 44 -35.63 -2.57 22.53
C LYS A 44 -37.07 -2.04 22.45
N LEU A 45 -37.88 -2.61 21.56
CA LEU A 45 -39.29 -2.39 21.40
C LEU A 45 -40.03 -3.59 21.98
N TYR A 46 -41.14 -3.33 22.68
CA TYR A 46 -41.86 -4.38 23.39
C TYR A 46 -43.34 -4.29 23.03
N LEU A 47 -43.97 -5.43 22.83
CA LEU A 47 -45.44 -5.56 22.74
C LEU A 47 -45.95 -5.96 24.11
N VAL A 48 -47.00 -5.29 24.53
CA VAL A 48 -47.71 -5.59 25.78
C VAL A 48 -48.86 -6.58 25.55
N PRO A 49 -49.33 -7.33 26.57
CA PRO A 49 -50.50 -8.16 26.44
C PRO A 49 -51.73 -7.33 26.00
N GLU A 50 -52.51 -7.83 25.04
CA GLU A 50 -53.67 -7.13 24.47
C GLU A 50 -54.90 -7.28 25.40
N ILE A 51 -54.86 -6.65 26.57
CA ILE A 51 -55.91 -6.72 27.59
C ILE A 51 -57.06 -5.78 27.25
N ASN A 52 -56.78 -4.69 26.53
CA ASN A 52 -57.79 -3.69 26.17
C ASN A 52 -57.49 -3.04 24.80
N PRO A 53 -58.44 -2.25 24.21
CA PRO A 53 -58.24 -1.62 22.92
C PRO A 53 -57.03 -0.66 22.87
N VAL A 54 -56.67 -0.02 23.97
CA VAL A 54 -55.52 0.89 24.06
C VAL A 54 -54.20 0.12 23.90
N CYS A 55 -54.06 -1.01 24.58
CA CYS A 55 -52.90 -1.91 24.43
C CYS A 55 -52.75 -2.41 22.97
N LYS A 56 -53.86 -2.72 22.30
CA LYS A 56 -53.86 -3.15 20.91
C LYS A 56 -53.38 -2.02 19.96
N GLU A 57 -53.85 -0.79 20.18
CA GLU A 57 -53.41 0.36 19.38
C GLU A 57 -51.90 0.68 19.64
N GLN A 58 -51.46 0.61 20.88
CA GLN A 58 -50.05 0.77 21.25
C GLN A 58 -49.17 -0.29 20.56
N ASN A 59 -49.59 -1.55 20.58
CA ASN A 59 -48.87 -2.62 19.89
C ASN A 59 -48.82 -2.38 18.39
N LYS A 60 -49.89 -1.89 17.76
CA LYS A 60 -49.94 -1.54 16.34
C LYS A 60 -48.94 -0.44 16.00
N GLN A 61 -48.85 0.62 16.82
CA GLN A 61 -47.86 1.69 16.65
C GLN A 61 -46.46 1.19 16.83
N THR A 62 -46.18 0.35 17.84
CA THR A 62 -44.88 -0.27 18.09
C THR A 62 -44.43 -1.16 16.92
N MET A 63 -45.35 -1.96 16.37
CA MET A 63 -45.07 -2.78 15.18
C MET A 63 -44.80 -1.93 13.95
N ALA A 64 -45.52 -0.81 13.76
CA ALA A 64 -45.26 0.12 12.64
C ALA A 64 -43.84 0.72 12.73
N VAL A 65 -43.38 1.05 13.93
CA VAL A 65 -41.99 1.49 14.15
C VAL A 65 -41.00 0.37 13.81
N ALA A 66 -41.25 -0.86 14.23
CA ALA A 66 -40.42 -2.01 13.92
C ALA A 66 -40.33 -2.29 12.41
N GLU A 67 -41.46 -2.19 11.69
CA GLU A 67 -41.50 -2.34 10.22
C GLU A 67 -40.76 -1.21 9.50
N ARG A 68 -40.81 0.03 10.00
CA ARG A 68 -40.01 1.13 9.46
C ARG A 68 -38.54 0.89 9.64
N ILE A 69 -38.11 0.45 10.82
CA ILE A 69 -36.70 0.07 11.08
C ILE A 69 -36.28 -1.07 10.16
N LYS A 70 -37.11 -2.11 9.98
CA LYS A 70 -36.84 -3.21 9.04
C LYS A 70 -36.66 -2.69 7.61
N ALA A 71 -37.57 -1.79 7.15
CA ALA A 71 -37.48 -1.22 5.79
C ALA A 71 -36.19 -0.41 5.58
N GLU A 72 -35.79 0.39 6.57
CA GLU A 72 -34.52 1.12 6.57
C GLU A 72 -33.32 0.15 6.50
N ARG A 73 -33.40 -0.97 7.22
CA ARG A 73 -32.34 -2.02 7.17
C ARG A 73 -32.28 -2.73 5.82
N ILE A 74 -33.44 -3.04 5.22
CA ILE A 74 -33.50 -3.64 3.87
C ILE A 74 -32.93 -2.66 2.85
N LYS A 75 -33.27 -1.37 2.96
CA LYS A 75 -32.73 -0.32 2.09
C LYS A 75 -31.21 -0.21 2.23
N ALA A 76 -30.69 -0.26 3.44
CA ALA A 76 -29.26 -0.26 3.71
C ALA A 76 -28.53 -1.51 3.14
N LEU A 77 -29.19 -2.68 3.14
CA LEU A 77 -28.65 -3.90 2.54
C LEU A 77 -28.66 -3.89 1.00
N HIS A 78 -29.61 -3.21 0.36
CA HIS A 78 -29.80 -3.18 -1.09
C HIS A 78 -29.36 -1.88 -1.75
N GLY A 79 -29.27 -0.79 -1.01
CA GLY A 79 -28.72 0.49 -1.45
C GLY A 79 -27.20 0.48 -1.42
N HIS A 80 -26.57 1.37 -2.14
CA HIS A 80 -25.13 1.50 -2.30
C HIS A 80 -24.34 1.73 -1.01
N GLY A 81 -24.67 1.18 0.06
CA GLY A 81 -23.85 1.47 1.22
C GLY A 81 -24.27 0.73 2.44
N ILE A 82 -23.43 -0.17 2.78
CA ILE A 82 -23.11 -0.47 4.17
C ILE A 82 -22.99 0.81 5.03
N GLN A 83 -22.87 1.98 4.43
CA GLN A 83 -22.83 3.30 5.09
C GLN A 83 -24.05 3.60 5.97
N ASP A 84 -25.30 3.23 5.55
CA ASP A 84 -26.51 3.49 6.33
C ASP A 84 -26.72 2.51 7.50
N TRP A 85 -25.98 1.38 7.51
CA TRP A 85 -26.04 0.42 8.61
C TRP A 85 -25.32 0.93 9.87
N GLU A 86 -24.40 1.87 9.74
CA GLU A 86 -23.59 2.43 10.82
C GLU A 86 -24.39 3.27 11.82
N THR A 87 -25.39 3.96 11.32
CA THR A 87 -26.27 4.80 12.17
C THR A 87 -27.15 4.00 13.12
N VAL A 88 -27.07 2.67 13.07
CA VAL A 88 -28.08 1.77 13.66
C VAL A 88 -27.68 1.12 14.95
N LYS A 89 -26.42 0.90 15.21
CA LYS A 89 -25.94 0.62 16.55
C LYS A 89 -25.54 1.93 17.19
N GLN A 90 -26.47 2.62 17.89
CA GLN A 90 -26.18 3.75 18.78
C GLN A 90 -24.69 4.15 18.87
N GLY A 91 -24.14 4.74 17.81
CA GLY A 91 -22.79 5.31 17.81
C GLY A 91 -21.63 4.39 17.47
N SER A 92 -21.79 3.06 17.24
CA SER A 92 -20.65 2.20 16.90
C SER A 92 -20.48 2.08 15.38
N MET A 93 -19.30 2.45 14.90
CA MET A 93 -18.91 2.41 13.48
C MET A 93 -18.42 1.01 13.09
N LEU A 94 -18.85 0.47 11.94
CA LEU A 94 -18.31 -0.79 11.41
C LEU A 94 -16.87 -0.60 10.95
N LEU A 95 -16.03 -1.63 11.15
CA LEU A 95 -14.64 -1.63 10.72
C LEU A 95 -14.49 -1.37 9.22
N THR A 96 -15.28 -2.04 8.38
CA THR A 96 -15.23 -1.88 6.92
C THR A 96 -15.57 -0.47 6.48
N THR A 97 -16.58 0.13 7.09
CA THR A 97 -16.99 1.50 6.76
C THR A 97 -15.96 2.52 7.21
N TRP A 98 -15.39 2.32 8.39
CA TRP A 98 -14.28 3.17 8.83
C TRP A 98 -13.10 3.12 7.85
N ILE A 99 -12.69 1.91 7.43
CA ILE A 99 -11.56 1.77 6.50
C ILE A 99 -11.89 2.37 5.13
N LYS A 100 -13.12 2.22 4.62
CA LYS A 100 -13.57 2.88 3.39
C LYS A 100 -13.46 4.39 3.50
N LYS A 101 -14.00 4.97 4.57
CA LYS A 101 -13.87 6.41 4.86
C LYS A 101 -12.41 6.85 4.97
N TYR A 102 -11.54 6.03 5.58
CA TYR A 102 -10.11 6.28 5.65
C TYR A 102 -9.44 6.23 4.25
N CYS A 103 -9.87 5.34 3.37
CA CYS A 103 -9.38 5.25 1.99
C CYS A 103 -9.81 6.47 1.17
N GLU A 104 -11.05 6.93 1.32
CA GLU A 104 -11.61 8.08 0.61
C GLU A 104 -11.13 9.43 1.17
N GLY A 105 -10.80 9.45 2.47
CA GLY A 105 -10.40 10.66 3.18
C GLY A 105 -8.93 11.01 2.99
N GLY A 106 -8.67 12.32 2.80
CA GLY A 106 -7.35 12.93 2.80
C GLY A 106 -7.09 13.78 1.55
N VAL A 107 -6.96 15.07 1.76
CA VAL A 107 -6.54 16.02 0.71
C VAL A 107 -5.07 15.74 0.37
N GLY A 108 -4.72 15.67 -0.93
CA GLY A 108 -3.33 15.54 -1.37
C GLY A 108 -2.74 14.12 -1.32
N ILE A 109 -3.55 13.06 -1.16
CA ILE A 109 -3.03 11.69 -1.17
C ILE A 109 -2.58 11.30 -2.57
N LYS A 110 -1.32 10.85 -2.69
CA LYS A 110 -0.77 10.35 -3.95
C LYS A 110 -1.53 9.09 -4.41
N LYS A 111 -1.79 8.98 -5.71
CA LYS A 111 -2.53 7.83 -6.32
C LYS A 111 -1.96 6.47 -5.90
N SER A 112 -0.63 6.34 -5.78
CA SER A 112 0.02 5.10 -5.32
C SER A 112 -0.30 4.74 -3.88
N THR A 113 -0.44 5.73 -2.99
CA THR A 113 -0.83 5.53 -1.60
C THR A 113 -2.30 5.13 -1.51
N LEU A 114 -3.16 5.77 -2.30
CA LEU A 114 -4.57 5.40 -2.38
C LEU A 114 -4.75 3.96 -2.87
N HIS A 115 -4.05 3.58 -3.94
CA HIS A 115 -4.07 2.20 -4.42
C HIS A 115 -3.68 1.19 -3.32
N CYS A 116 -2.60 1.45 -2.58
CA CYS A 116 -2.21 0.58 -1.46
C CYS A 116 -3.26 0.53 -0.33
N ARG A 117 -3.98 1.62 -0.06
CA ARG A 117 -5.08 1.63 0.93
C ARG A 117 -6.26 0.77 0.45
N VAL A 118 -6.59 0.84 -0.83
CA VAL A 118 -7.67 0.02 -1.43
C VAL A 118 -7.31 -1.46 -1.39
N GLU A 119 -6.06 -1.81 -1.72
CA GLU A 119 -5.58 -3.19 -1.60
C GLU A 119 -5.63 -3.70 -0.14
N MET A 120 -5.22 -2.87 0.82
CA MET A 120 -5.36 -3.21 2.25
C MET A 120 -6.84 -3.42 2.64
N LEU A 121 -7.76 -2.54 2.19
CA LEU A 121 -9.19 -2.72 2.42
C LEU A 121 -9.68 -4.07 1.87
N HIS A 122 -9.27 -4.42 0.64
CA HIS A 122 -9.61 -5.72 0.04
C HIS A 122 -9.15 -6.90 0.91
N THR A 123 -7.94 -6.84 1.48
CA THR A 123 -7.45 -7.91 2.38
C THR A 123 -8.27 -7.98 3.67
N VAL A 124 -8.70 -6.84 4.23
CA VAL A 124 -9.55 -6.81 5.42
C VAL A 124 -10.93 -7.39 5.11
N GLU A 125 -11.55 -7.02 3.99
CA GLU A 125 -12.85 -7.57 3.57
C GLU A 125 -12.78 -9.09 3.41
N LYS A 126 -11.73 -9.61 2.78
CA LYS A 126 -11.50 -11.06 2.65
C LYS A 126 -11.32 -11.77 4.01
N TYR A 127 -10.55 -11.17 4.92
CA TYR A 127 -10.38 -11.72 6.26
C TYR A 127 -11.71 -11.77 7.03
N LEU A 128 -12.54 -10.72 6.91
CA LEU A 128 -13.85 -10.67 7.53
C LEU A 128 -14.82 -11.70 6.93
N ASP A 129 -14.76 -11.91 5.62
CA ASP A 129 -15.56 -12.91 4.92
C ASP A 129 -15.17 -14.33 5.40
N GLU A 130 -13.88 -14.68 5.48
CA GLU A 130 -13.40 -15.99 5.93
C GLU A 130 -13.71 -16.26 7.41
N THR A 131 -13.70 -15.21 8.25
CA THR A 131 -13.97 -15.36 9.68
C THR A 131 -15.44 -15.13 10.05
N ASN A 132 -16.33 -14.91 9.07
CA ASN A 132 -17.74 -14.56 9.27
C ASN A 132 -17.95 -13.34 10.20
N LYS A 133 -17.02 -12.38 10.17
CA LYS A 133 -17.05 -11.17 11.00
C LYS A 133 -17.42 -9.89 10.21
N GLY A 134 -18.17 -10.01 9.09
CA GLY A 134 -18.48 -8.91 8.19
C GLY A 134 -19.15 -7.68 8.83
N PHE A 135 -19.75 -7.84 10.01
CA PHE A 135 -20.42 -6.77 10.76
C PHE A 135 -19.69 -6.39 12.06
N ILE A 136 -18.40 -6.68 12.18
CA ILE A 136 -17.64 -6.29 13.37
C ILE A 136 -17.59 -4.76 13.49
N SER A 137 -17.93 -4.24 14.66
CA SER A 137 -17.74 -2.81 14.94
C SER A 137 -16.26 -2.50 15.21
N LEU A 138 -15.88 -1.26 15.02
CA LEU A 138 -14.51 -0.82 15.28
C LEU A 138 -14.09 -1.01 16.74
N GLU A 139 -15.02 -0.91 17.67
CA GLU A 139 -14.84 -1.12 19.12
C GLU A 139 -14.62 -2.61 19.48
N GLU A 140 -15.12 -3.53 18.67
CA GLU A 140 -14.96 -4.98 18.85
C GLU A 140 -13.61 -5.48 18.29
N VAL A 141 -12.86 -4.63 17.55
CA VAL A 141 -11.51 -4.95 17.07
C VAL A 141 -10.55 -4.94 18.26
N ASN A 142 -10.08 -6.11 18.65
CA ASN A 142 -9.15 -6.32 19.76
C ASN A 142 -7.82 -6.93 19.28
N ALA A 143 -6.89 -7.17 20.20
CA ALA A 143 -5.58 -7.74 19.89
C ALA A 143 -5.69 -9.16 19.26
N GLU A 144 -6.65 -9.97 19.67
CA GLU A 144 -6.88 -11.30 19.09
C GLU A 144 -7.30 -11.21 17.63
N PHE A 145 -8.23 -10.29 17.31
CA PHE A 145 -8.59 -10.00 15.92
C PHE A 145 -7.36 -9.60 15.11
N CYS A 146 -6.52 -8.73 15.65
CA CYS A 146 -5.30 -8.26 14.99
C CYS A 146 -4.29 -9.40 14.76
N ARG A 147 -4.10 -10.32 15.73
CA ARG A 147 -3.27 -11.55 15.56
C ARG A 147 -3.82 -12.44 14.45
N GLY A 148 -5.12 -12.65 14.42
CA GLY A 148 -5.80 -13.38 13.35
C GLY A 148 -5.56 -12.77 11.97
N TYR A 149 -5.68 -11.44 11.86
CA TYR A 149 -5.41 -10.72 10.61
C TYR A 149 -3.95 -10.81 10.17
N VAL A 150 -2.99 -10.75 11.11
CA VAL A 150 -1.56 -10.98 10.82
C VAL A 150 -1.34 -12.38 10.22
N LYS A 151 -1.92 -13.41 10.85
CA LYS A 151 -1.83 -14.81 10.35
C LYS A 151 -2.45 -14.96 8.95
N PHE A 152 -3.59 -14.32 8.72
CA PHE A 152 -4.26 -14.29 7.43
C PHE A 152 -3.37 -13.64 6.35
N LEU A 153 -2.78 -12.48 6.62
CA LEU A 153 -1.93 -11.76 5.67
C LEU A 153 -0.68 -12.56 5.26
N ARG A 154 -0.08 -13.35 6.15
CA ARG A 154 1.07 -14.22 5.83
C ARG A 154 0.75 -15.27 4.78
N ASN A 155 -0.51 -15.70 4.71
CA ASN A 155 -0.98 -16.73 3.77
C ASN A 155 -1.85 -16.14 2.63
N PHE A 156 -2.01 -14.81 2.59
CA PHE A 156 -2.89 -14.16 1.61
C PHE A 156 -2.35 -14.35 0.19
N PRO A 157 -3.14 -14.91 -0.75
CA PRO A 157 -2.66 -15.24 -2.08
C PRO A 157 -2.31 -13.98 -2.88
N ASN A 158 -1.24 -14.04 -3.65
CA ASN A 158 -0.83 -12.98 -4.56
C ASN A 158 -1.66 -13.06 -5.87
N SER A 159 -2.68 -12.22 -5.98
CA SER A 159 -3.57 -12.16 -7.15
C SER A 159 -2.89 -11.72 -8.46
N HIS A 160 -1.68 -11.17 -8.38
CA HIS A 160 -0.91 -10.77 -9.58
C HIS A 160 -0.21 -11.94 -10.27
N ILE A 161 -0.12 -13.10 -9.63
CA ILE A 161 0.42 -14.32 -10.25
C ILE A 161 -0.71 -14.98 -11.04
N LYS A 162 -0.68 -14.78 -12.36
CA LYS A 162 -1.69 -15.34 -13.28
C LYS A 162 -1.40 -16.77 -13.73
N TYR A 163 -0.15 -17.21 -13.63
CA TYR A 163 0.32 -18.51 -14.10
C TYR A 163 1.28 -19.12 -13.06
N GLY A 164 1.17 -20.42 -12.84
CA GLY A 164 1.97 -21.16 -11.86
C GLY A 164 1.22 -21.39 -10.55
N GLU A 165 1.93 -21.95 -9.56
CA GLU A 165 1.35 -22.23 -8.25
C GLU A 165 1.04 -20.94 -7.48
N PRO A 166 -0.12 -20.87 -6.79
CA PRO A 166 -0.45 -19.74 -5.93
C PRO A 166 0.62 -19.56 -4.84
N ARG A 167 1.16 -18.36 -4.75
CA ARG A 167 2.10 -17.99 -3.68
C ARG A 167 1.51 -16.87 -2.84
N PRO A 168 1.82 -16.81 -1.55
CA PRO A 168 1.40 -15.69 -0.73
C PRO A 168 2.06 -14.39 -1.20
N ILE A 169 1.46 -13.25 -0.83
CA ILE A 169 2.10 -11.94 -1.00
C ILE A 169 3.43 -11.90 -0.24
N SER A 170 4.36 -11.07 -0.70
CA SER A 170 5.65 -10.93 -0.01
C SER A 170 5.47 -10.36 1.41
N GLU A 171 6.36 -10.72 2.33
CA GLU A 171 6.38 -10.18 3.70
C GLU A 171 6.40 -8.65 3.72
N ASN A 172 7.13 -8.02 2.79
CA ASN A 172 7.15 -6.56 2.64
C ASN A 172 5.79 -5.99 2.25
N THR A 173 5.04 -6.68 1.39
CA THR A 173 3.68 -6.27 1.01
C THR A 173 2.73 -6.46 2.18
N ALA A 174 2.78 -7.60 2.86
CA ALA A 174 1.97 -7.91 4.03
C ALA A 174 2.24 -6.93 5.19
N SER A 175 3.52 -6.65 5.49
CA SER A 175 3.94 -5.65 6.49
C SER A 175 3.41 -4.26 6.15
N ARG A 176 3.44 -3.87 4.87
CA ARG A 176 2.90 -2.58 4.40
C ARG A 176 1.39 -2.50 4.60
N TYR A 177 0.63 -3.54 4.28
CA TYR A 177 -0.82 -3.57 4.51
C TYR A 177 -1.14 -3.52 6.01
N LEU A 178 -0.39 -4.26 6.84
CA LEU A 178 -0.54 -4.22 8.29
C LEU A 178 -0.25 -2.82 8.87
N GLY A 179 0.79 -2.15 8.38
CA GLY A 179 1.13 -0.77 8.75
C GLY A 179 0.02 0.23 8.37
N MET A 180 -0.59 0.07 7.18
CA MET A 180 -1.72 0.90 6.76
C MET A 180 -2.98 0.64 7.59
N PHE A 181 -3.27 -0.62 7.93
CA PHE A 181 -4.35 -0.99 8.83
C PHE A 181 -4.15 -0.36 10.21
N SER A 182 -2.95 -0.46 10.78
CA SER A 182 -2.61 0.18 12.05
C SER A 182 -2.75 1.71 11.98
N THR A 183 -2.40 2.32 10.85
CA THR A 183 -2.57 3.77 10.63
C THR A 183 -4.03 4.17 10.57
N ALA A 184 -4.88 3.35 9.94
CA ALA A 184 -6.34 3.56 9.93
C ALA A 184 -6.93 3.51 11.35
N LEU A 185 -6.48 2.55 12.18
CA LEU A 185 -6.88 2.46 13.60
C LEU A 185 -6.35 3.63 14.43
N ASN A 186 -5.12 4.08 14.22
CA ASN A 186 -4.58 5.29 14.86
C ASN A 186 -5.41 6.54 14.50
N ASN A 187 -5.92 6.59 13.28
CA ASN A 187 -6.79 7.68 12.85
C ASN A 187 -8.16 7.64 13.58
N ALA A 188 -8.70 6.43 13.82
CA ALA A 188 -9.90 6.24 14.62
C ALA A 188 -9.70 6.69 16.09
N VAL A 189 -8.53 6.40 16.67
CA VAL A 189 -8.17 6.89 18.00
C VAL A 189 -8.11 8.42 18.03
N ARG A 190 -7.47 9.05 17.06
CA ARG A 190 -7.39 10.53 16.96
C ARG A 190 -8.76 11.20 16.81
N GLN A 191 -9.72 10.52 16.19
CA GLN A 191 -11.10 11.01 16.05
C GLN A 191 -11.98 10.63 17.24
N GLY A 192 -11.45 9.99 18.29
CA GLY A 192 -12.19 9.61 19.49
C GLY A 192 -13.19 8.46 19.29
N ILE A 193 -13.11 7.73 18.17
CA ILE A 193 -14.04 6.62 17.86
C ILE A 193 -13.67 5.38 18.67
N ILE A 194 -12.39 5.10 18.87
CA ILE A 194 -11.87 4.06 19.75
C ILE A 194 -10.86 4.66 20.73
N ARG A 195 -10.68 4.03 21.89
CA ARG A 195 -9.80 4.54 22.95
C ARG A 195 -8.33 4.30 22.67
N ASN A 196 -7.99 3.14 22.15
CA ASN A 196 -6.63 2.70 21.86
C ASN A 196 -6.59 1.90 20.54
N ASN A 197 -5.40 1.82 19.96
CA ASN A 197 -5.18 0.98 18.77
C ASN A 197 -4.74 -0.41 19.22
N PRO A 198 -5.55 -1.47 19.00
CA PRO A 198 -5.24 -2.83 19.43
C PRO A 198 -4.01 -3.44 18.75
N MET A 199 -3.60 -2.91 17.58
CA MET A 199 -2.35 -3.30 16.94
C MET A 199 -1.10 -2.97 17.79
N LYS A 200 -1.19 -2.02 18.70
CA LYS A 200 -0.07 -1.66 19.63
C LYS A 200 0.13 -2.69 20.74
N GLU A 201 -0.89 -3.49 21.03
CA GLU A 201 -0.83 -4.57 22.02
C GLU A 201 -0.10 -5.82 21.51
N LEU A 202 0.17 -5.89 20.19
CA LEU A 202 0.95 -6.97 19.61
C LEU A 202 2.45 -6.70 19.81
N ASP A 203 3.16 -7.73 20.27
CA ASP A 203 4.62 -7.70 20.34
C ASP A 203 5.27 -7.57 18.96
N ALA A 204 6.51 -7.09 18.93
CA ALA A 204 7.26 -6.95 17.67
C ALA A 204 7.38 -8.28 16.91
N ARG A 205 7.50 -9.42 17.65
CA ARG A 205 7.59 -10.77 17.06
C ARG A 205 6.27 -11.27 16.48
N GLU A 206 5.15 -10.78 16.97
CA GLU A 206 3.82 -11.12 16.46
C GLU A 206 3.50 -10.40 15.16
N ARG A 207 4.11 -9.22 14.92
CA ARG A 207 3.91 -8.43 13.71
C ARG A 207 4.72 -8.99 12.55
N ILE A 208 4.29 -8.69 11.34
CA ILE A 208 5.07 -8.98 10.13
C ILE A 208 6.15 -7.90 10.03
N GLN A 209 7.40 -8.32 10.15
CA GLN A 209 8.54 -7.44 9.96
C GLN A 209 8.86 -7.32 8.47
N PRO A 210 9.19 -6.12 7.97
CA PRO A 210 9.68 -5.99 6.61
C PRO A 210 11.03 -6.72 6.50
N ASN A 211 11.20 -7.47 5.42
CA ASN A 211 12.49 -8.06 5.10
C ASN A 211 13.32 -7.01 4.36
N ASP A 212 14.50 -6.66 4.91
CA ASP A 212 15.49 -5.85 4.23
C ASP A 212 16.14 -6.66 3.09
N GLY A 213 15.40 -6.80 1.98
CA GLY A 213 15.89 -7.49 0.81
C GLY A 213 17.22 -6.91 0.33
N LYS A 214 18.08 -7.79 -0.20
CA LYS A 214 19.36 -7.38 -0.80
C LYS A 214 19.10 -6.33 -1.88
N LYS A 215 19.70 -5.15 -1.70
CA LYS A 215 19.61 -4.07 -2.68
C LYS A 215 20.76 -4.25 -3.67
N GLU A 216 20.41 -4.70 -4.86
CA GLU A 216 21.39 -4.89 -5.92
C GLU A 216 21.92 -3.55 -6.42
N TYR A 217 23.23 -3.50 -6.63
CA TYR A 217 23.97 -2.40 -7.22
C TYR A 217 25.07 -2.97 -8.14
N LEU A 218 25.56 -2.16 -9.06
CA LEU A 218 26.67 -2.52 -9.92
C LEU A 218 27.99 -2.03 -9.31
N THR A 219 29.03 -2.87 -9.37
CA THR A 219 30.39 -2.40 -9.13
C THR A 219 30.85 -1.50 -10.28
N ILE A 220 31.97 -0.80 -10.11
CA ILE A 220 32.54 0.03 -11.19
C ILE A 220 32.87 -0.82 -12.40
N GLU A 221 33.40 -2.02 -12.19
CA GLU A 221 33.77 -2.98 -13.23
C GLU A 221 32.55 -3.48 -13.98
N GLU A 222 31.49 -3.89 -13.24
CA GLU A 222 30.21 -4.31 -13.82
C GLU A 222 29.55 -3.17 -14.62
N LEU A 223 29.61 -1.93 -14.10
CA LEU A 223 29.08 -0.77 -14.82
C LEU A 223 29.86 -0.52 -16.12
N ARG A 224 31.18 -0.62 -16.10
CA ARG A 224 32.03 -0.51 -17.32
C ARG A 224 31.69 -1.57 -18.36
N THR A 225 31.56 -2.83 -17.93
CA THR A 225 31.13 -3.93 -18.80
C THR A 225 29.78 -3.69 -19.41
N LEU A 226 28.82 -3.24 -18.59
CA LEU A 226 27.46 -2.92 -19.04
C LEU A 226 27.48 -1.77 -20.06
N MET A 227 28.24 -0.71 -19.82
CA MET A 227 28.39 0.43 -20.74
C MET A 227 28.94 -0.01 -22.10
N ALA A 228 29.91 -0.93 -22.13
CA ALA A 228 30.52 -1.47 -23.34
C ALA A 228 29.62 -2.45 -24.12
N THR A 229 28.62 -3.03 -23.46
CA THR A 229 27.68 -3.99 -24.06
C THR A 229 26.51 -3.28 -24.74
N ASP A 230 26.17 -3.70 -25.94
CA ASP A 230 25.01 -3.14 -26.66
C ASP A 230 23.68 -3.57 -26.05
N SER A 231 22.72 -2.65 -26.06
CA SER A 231 21.34 -2.91 -25.64
C SER A 231 20.38 -2.81 -26.82
N TYR A 232 19.43 -3.74 -26.91
CA TYR A 232 18.37 -3.65 -27.92
C TYR A 232 17.38 -2.49 -27.66
N ARG A 233 17.54 -1.78 -26.50
CA ARG A 233 16.84 -0.57 -26.14
C ARG A 233 17.83 0.51 -25.74
N PRO A 234 18.43 1.21 -26.72
CA PRO A 234 19.43 2.26 -26.48
C PRO A 234 18.93 3.35 -25.53
N GLU A 235 17.67 3.74 -25.66
CA GLU A 235 17.03 4.76 -24.85
C GLU A 235 16.95 4.39 -23.35
N VAL A 236 16.80 3.09 -23.05
CA VAL A 236 16.82 2.59 -21.66
C VAL A 236 18.27 2.52 -21.15
N LYS A 237 19.21 2.10 -22.00
CA LYS A 237 20.64 2.08 -21.68
C LYS A 237 21.14 3.47 -21.31
N GLU A 238 20.93 4.46 -22.18
CA GLU A 238 21.36 5.85 -21.96
C GLU A 238 20.79 6.41 -20.65
N ALA A 239 19.49 6.27 -20.45
CA ALA A 239 18.84 6.74 -19.24
C ALA A 239 19.34 6.04 -17.96
N PHE A 240 19.56 4.73 -18.01
CA PHE A 240 20.06 3.95 -16.87
C PHE A 240 21.48 4.37 -16.49
N ILE A 241 22.37 4.50 -17.47
CA ILE A 241 23.75 4.90 -17.23
C ILE A 241 23.81 6.33 -16.70
N PHE A 242 23.08 7.26 -17.31
CA PHE A 242 22.98 8.63 -16.80
C PHE A 242 22.49 8.66 -15.35
N ALA A 243 21.49 7.83 -15.00
CA ALA A 243 21.03 7.69 -13.63
C ALA A 243 22.07 7.06 -12.68
N CYS A 244 23.00 6.24 -13.18
CA CYS A 244 24.15 5.74 -12.40
C CYS A 244 25.14 6.85 -12.05
N PHE A 245 25.23 7.93 -12.83
CA PHE A 245 26.12 9.05 -12.59
C PHE A 245 25.46 10.27 -11.91
N THR A 246 24.14 10.28 -11.79
CA THR A 246 23.39 11.38 -11.18
C THR A 246 22.56 10.99 -9.96
N GLY A 247 22.29 9.69 -9.80
CA GLY A 247 21.44 9.18 -8.73
C GLY A 247 19.95 9.53 -8.87
N LEU A 248 19.51 10.10 -9.99
CA LEU A 248 18.10 10.44 -10.23
C LEU A 248 17.19 9.22 -10.21
N ARG A 249 15.96 9.39 -9.74
CA ARG A 249 14.94 8.34 -9.81
C ARG A 249 14.34 8.29 -11.21
N LEU A 250 13.80 7.13 -11.61
CA LEU A 250 13.10 6.99 -12.88
C LEU A 250 11.99 8.05 -13.08
N SER A 251 11.26 8.37 -12.00
CA SER A 251 10.23 9.42 -12.05
C SER A 251 10.78 10.80 -12.41
N ASP A 252 11.99 11.10 -11.96
CA ASP A 252 12.64 12.38 -12.21
C ASP A 252 13.27 12.38 -13.61
N MET A 253 13.78 11.22 -14.08
CA MET A 253 14.29 11.03 -15.44
C MET A 253 13.23 11.30 -16.53
N TYR A 254 11.97 10.93 -16.29
CA TYR A 254 10.86 11.23 -17.21
C TYR A 254 10.60 12.73 -17.42
N ARG A 255 11.09 13.56 -16.49
CA ARG A 255 10.82 14.99 -16.45
C ARG A 255 12.07 15.83 -16.75
N LEU A 256 13.25 15.21 -16.72
CA LEU A 256 14.50 15.93 -16.92
C LEU A 256 14.58 16.49 -18.35
N ALA A 257 14.56 17.82 -18.45
CA ALA A 257 14.57 18.57 -19.70
C ALA A 257 15.67 19.66 -19.64
N PRO A 258 16.06 20.27 -20.78
CA PRO A 258 17.08 21.32 -20.82
C PRO A 258 16.82 22.49 -19.86
N MET A 259 15.56 22.84 -19.60
CA MET A 259 15.18 23.86 -18.63
C MET A 259 15.66 23.59 -17.19
N HIS A 260 16.06 22.36 -16.88
CA HIS A 260 16.57 21.96 -15.56
C HIS A 260 18.11 21.96 -15.51
N ILE A 261 18.81 22.29 -16.61
CA ILE A 261 20.28 22.34 -16.67
C ILE A 261 20.73 23.80 -16.61
N PHE A 262 21.56 24.09 -15.63
CA PHE A 262 22.08 25.43 -15.39
C PHE A 262 23.61 25.41 -15.41
N LYS A 263 24.22 26.53 -15.77
CA LYS A 263 25.67 26.73 -15.67
C LYS A 263 26.06 27.23 -14.30
N THR A 264 27.22 26.78 -13.82
CA THR A 264 27.81 27.34 -12.60
C THR A 264 28.17 28.82 -12.79
N ALA A 265 28.30 29.58 -11.70
CA ALA A 265 28.57 31.04 -11.75
C ALA A 265 29.87 31.39 -12.47
N ASP A 266 30.87 30.49 -12.45
CA ASP A 266 32.15 30.58 -13.16
C ASP A 266 32.07 30.14 -14.64
N GLY A 267 30.91 29.65 -15.08
CA GLY A 267 30.65 29.17 -16.43
C GLY A 267 31.37 27.88 -16.81
N LYS A 268 32.11 27.23 -15.89
CA LYS A 268 32.95 26.06 -16.18
C LYS A 268 32.23 24.72 -15.98
N GLY A 269 31.17 24.72 -15.17
CA GLY A 269 30.40 23.54 -14.86
C GLY A 269 28.92 23.66 -15.22
N GLU A 270 28.23 22.55 -15.19
CA GLU A 270 26.78 22.47 -15.33
C GLU A 270 26.20 21.64 -14.20
N TYR A 271 24.99 21.96 -13.80
CA TYR A 271 24.27 21.20 -12.78
C TYR A 271 22.79 21.10 -13.10
N ILE A 272 22.19 20.02 -12.59
CA ILE A 272 20.73 19.83 -12.59
C ILE A 272 20.16 20.58 -11.40
N ASP A 273 19.14 21.40 -11.61
CA ASP A 273 18.31 21.98 -10.56
C ASP A 273 16.85 21.68 -10.87
N MET A 274 16.23 20.83 -10.04
CA MET A 274 14.84 20.44 -10.24
C MET A 274 14.19 19.98 -8.93
N GLU A 275 12.87 20.10 -8.88
CA GLU A 275 12.09 19.51 -7.80
C GLU A 275 11.84 18.02 -8.04
N MET A 276 12.20 17.17 -7.08
CA MET A 276 12.02 15.72 -7.17
C MET A 276 10.53 15.34 -7.02
N GLN A 277 10.02 14.55 -7.95
CA GLN A 277 8.59 14.16 -8.01
C GLN A 277 8.11 13.41 -6.76
N LYS A 278 8.95 12.56 -6.18
CA LYS A 278 8.55 11.72 -5.04
C LYS A 278 8.52 12.51 -3.73
N THR A 279 9.48 13.40 -3.50
CA THR A 279 9.71 14.07 -2.22
C THR A 279 9.30 15.53 -2.22
N GLU A 280 9.02 16.11 -3.41
CA GLU A 280 8.67 17.53 -3.59
C GLU A 280 9.72 18.45 -2.95
N LYS A 281 11.00 18.05 -3.07
CA LYS A 281 12.14 18.81 -2.57
C LYS A 281 13.07 19.14 -3.73
N PRO A 282 13.66 20.35 -3.72
CA PRO A 282 14.66 20.72 -4.70
C PRO A 282 15.90 19.85 -4.52
N VAL A 283 16.55 19.51 -5.61
CA VAL A 283 17.84 18.86 -5.66
C VAL A 283 18.73 19.56 -6.66
N MET A 284 19.97 19.79 -6.25
CA MET A 284 21.01 20.33 -7.11
C MET A 284 22.09 19.27 -7.28
N ILE A 285 22.34 18.83 -8.53
CA ILE A 285 23.29 17.76 -8.84
C ILE A 285 24.31 18.27 -9.88
N PRO A 286 25.57 18.49 -9.51
CA PRO A 286 26.62 18.82 -10.47
C PRO A 286 26.78 17.69 -11.50
N LEU A 287 26.91 18.06 -12.77
CA LEU A 287 27.11 17.09 -13.86
C LEU A 287 28.59 16.86 -14.07
N SER A 288 29.02 15.61 -13.88
CA SER A 288 30.36 15.19 -14.29
C SER A 288 30.45 15.09 -15.82
N GLU A 289 31.67 15.19 -16.37
CA GLU A 289 31.89 15.01 -17.81
C GLU A 289 31.39 13.63 -18.28
N GLU A 290 31.50 12.61 -17.42
CA GLU A 290 30.99 11.26 -17.71
C GLU A 290 29.46 11.25 -17.81
N ALA A 291 28.75 11.95 -16.92
CA ALA A 291 27.31 12.07 -17.00
C ALA A 291 26.89 12.81 -18.30
N LYS A 292 27.58 13.87 -18.66
CA LYS A 292 27.29 14.66 -19.88
C LYS A 292 27.40 13.83 -21.16
N ARG A 293 28.31 12.85 -21.24
CA ARG A 293 28.45 11.95 -22.40
C ARG A 293 27.18 11.10 -22.66
N TRP A 294 26.40 10.86 -21.61
CA TRP A 294 25.16 10.09 -21.67
C TRP A 294 23.90 10.96 -21.72
N LEU A 295 24.06 12.28 -21.77
CA LEU A 295 22.95 13.19 -21.91
C LEU A 295 22.61 13.38 -23.39
N PRO A 296 21.41 13.01 -23.85
CA PRO A 296 21.04 13.18 -25.26
C PRO A 296 21.02 14.66 -25.69
N LYS A 297 21.14 14.90 -26.98
CA LYS A 297 21.02 16.26 -27.52
C LYS A 297 19.63 16.83 -27.22
N PRO A 298 19.53 18.11 -26.83
CA PRO A 298 18.26 18.78 -26.60
C PRO A 298 17.36 18.76 -27.82
N ARG A 299 16.07 18.45 -27.65
CA ARG A 299 15.05 18.51 -28.69
C ARG A 299 14.13 19.74 -28.56
N GLY A 300 14.26 20.48 -27.47
CA GLY A 300 13.50 21.67 -27.08
C GLY A 300 13.65 21.92 -25.59
N ASN A 301 13.42 23.13 -25.12
CA ASN A 301 13.73 23.52 -23.74
C ASN A 301 12.90 22.75 -22.69
N GLU A 302 11.66 22.42 -23.00
CA GLU A 302 10.73 21.73 -22.10
C GLU A 302 10.58 20.24 -22.43
N ILE A 303 11.17 19.77 -23.53
CA ILE A 303 11.06 18.36 -23.96
C ILE A 303 12.05 17.51 -23.16
N PRO A 304 11.61 16.45 -22.48
CA PRO A 304 12.51 15.57 -21.74
C PRO A 304 13.63 15.01 -22.61
N PHE A 305 14.83 14.92 -22.04
CA PHE A 305 16.01 14.37 -22.73
C PHE A 305 15.82 12.93 -23.17
N PHE A 306 15.23 12.10 -22.29
CA PHE A 306 15.17 10.65 -22.46
C PHE A 306 13.77 10.21 -22.89
N ASP A 307 13.72 9.35 -23.89
CA ASP A 307 12.47 8.77 -24.42
C ASP A 307 12.21 7.39 -23.79
N ILE A 308 12.14 7.35 -22.47
CA ILE A 308 12.05 6.11 -21.70
C ILE A 308 10.62 5.54 -21.80
N PRO A 309 10.45 4.22 -22.06
CA PRO A 309 9.13 3.58 -22.01
C PRO A 309 8.42 3.82 -20.68
N THR A 310 7.12 4.14 -20.70
CA THR A 310 6.33 4.39 -19.48
C THR A 310 6.01 3.12 -18.69
N THR A 311 6.07 1.96 -19.35
CA THR A 311 5.73 0.66 -18.75
C THR A 311 6.94 0.04 -18.07
N GLN A 312 6.90 -0.09 -16.76
CA GLN A 312 8.00 -0.69 -15.96
C GLN A 312 8.36 -2.11 -16.40
N THR A 313 7.39 -2.91 -16.87
CA THR A 313 7.66 -4.25 -17.39
C THR A 313 8.57 -4.23 -18.64
N VAL A 314 8.40 -3.23 -19.52
CA VAL A 314 9.26 -3.06 -20.71
C VAL A 314 10.66 -2.68 -20.29
N ILE A 315 10.81 -1.73 -19.39
CA ILE A 315 12.12 -1.31 -18.83
C ILE A 315 12.82 -2.50 -18.14
N GLY A 316 12.11 -3.22 -17.27
CA GLY A 316 12.67 -4.36 -16.55
C GLY A 316 13.11 -5.48 -17.48
N ARG A 317 12.36 -5.74 -18.55
CA ARG A 317 12.76 -6.72 -19.58
C ARG A 317 14.01 -6.26 -20.35
N ALA A 318 14.08 -4.97 -20.66
CA ALA A 318 15.23 -4.39 -21.35
C ALA A 318 16.51 -4.51 -20.52
N LEU A 319 16.43 -4.10 -19.26
CA LEU A 319 17.54 -4.16 -18.31
C LEU A 319 18.02 -5.60 -18.08
N ARG A 320 17.09 -6.55 -17.90
CA ARG A 320 17.45 -7.95 -17.70
C ARG A 320 18.20 -8.52 -18.91
N LYS A 321 17.66 -8.36 -20.13
CA LYS A 321 18.32 -8.85 -21.34
C LYS A 321 19.70 -8.22 -21.57
N TRP A 322 19.82 -6.94 -21.22
CA TRP A 322 21.09 -6.23 -21.35
C TRP A 322 22.11 -6.70 -20.31
N ALA A 323 21.70 -6.95 -19.05
CA ALA A 323 22.55 -7.54 -18.03
C ALA A 323 22.99 -8.96 -18.42
N GLU A 324 22.08 -9.79 -18.93
CA GLU A 324 22.38 -11.13 -19.46
C GLU A 324 23.44 -11.06 -20.58
N ALA A 325 23.28 -10.14 -21.53
CA ALA A 325 24.27 -9.93 -22.62
C ALA A 325 25.63 -9.46 -22.12
N ALA A 326 25.68 -8.73 -21.00
CA ALA A 326 26.89 -8.28 -20.34
C ALA A 326 27.50 -9.32 -19.38
N GLY A 327 26.91 -10.51 -19.25
CA GLY A 327 27.37 -11.54 -18.31
C GLY A 327 27.15 -11.19 -16.84
N ILE A 328 26.20 -10.29 -16.54
CA ILE A 328 25.87 -9.86 -15.19
C ILE A 328 24.68 -10.68 -14.66
N GLU A 329 24.92 -11.52 -13.66
CA GLU A 329 23.88 -12.39 -13.06
C GLU A 329 22.92 -11.67 -12.12
N LYS A 330 23.27 -10.45 -11.69
CA LYS A 330 22.45 -9.65 -10.77
C LYS A 330 21.13 -9.24 -11.41
N HIS A 331 20.05 -9.32 -10.63
CA HIS A 331 18.76 -8.80 -11.06
C HIS A 331 18.76 -7.26 -10.99
N ILE A 332 19.02 -6.60 -12.11
CA ILE A 332 18.98 -5.14 -12.17
C ILE A 332 17.59 -4.61 -12.51
N SER A 333 17.11 -3.69 -11.69
CA SER A 333 15.96 -2.84 -11.95
C SER A 333 16.43 -1.40 -12.21
N PHE A 334 15.57 -0.53 -12.73
CA PHE A 334 16.00 0.88 -12.92
C PHE A 334 16.47 1.53 -11.62
N HIS A 335 15.91 1.14 -10.47
CA HIS A 335 16.32 1.68 -9.16
C HIS A 335 17.73 1.24 -8.75
N CYS A 336 18.25 0.15 -9.34
CA CYS A 336 19.64 -0.29 -9.18
C CYS A 336 20.64 0.80 -9.61
N SER A 337 20.32 1.62 -10.63
CA SER A 337 21.19 2.74 -11.05
C SER A 337 21.47 3.70 -9.89
N ARG A 338 20.43 4.02 -9.12
CA ARG A 338 20.54 4.89 -7.96
C ARG A 338 21.29 4.24 -6.80
N HIS A 339 21.14 2.93 -6.59
CA HIS A 339 21.96 2.18 -5.63
C HIS A 339 23.42 2.17 -6.06
N THR A 340 23.67 2.00 -7.35
CA THR A 340 25.03 2.08 -7.96
C THR A 340 25.65 3.45 -7.71
N PHE A 341 24.91 4.54 -7.96
CA PHE A 341 25.39 5.89 -7.67
C PHE A 341 25.79 6.05 -6.20
N GLY A 342 24.89 5.71 -5.26
CA GLY A 342 25.14 5.85 -3.83
C GLY A 342 26.33 5.05 -3.35
N THR A 343 26.47 3.78 -3.79
CA THR A 343 27.61 2.93 -3.43
C THR A 343 28.91 3.43 -4.08
N MET A 344 28.85 3.85 -5.35
CA MET A 344 30.01 4.38 -6.08
C MET A 344 30.54 5.65 -5.41
N MET A 345 29.70 6.61 -5.05
CA MET A 345 30.12 7.84 -4.39
C MET A 345 30.85 7.56 -3.08
N LEU A 346 30.32 6.69 -2.23
CA LEU A 346 30.98 6.32 -0.97
C LEU A 346 32.28 5.52 -1.20
N THR A 347 32.32 4.66 -2.22
CA THR A 347 33.53 3.91 -2.59
C THR A 347 34.64 4.84 -3.08
N LEU A 348 34.29 5.92 -3.76
CA LEU A 348 35.22 6.96 -4.23
C LEU A 348 35.61 7.98 -3.13
N GLY A 349 35.12 7.82 -1.89
CA GLY A 349 35.52 8.62 -0.75
C GLY A 349 34.60 9.81 -0.42
N ALA A 350 33.46 9.99 -1.12
CA ALA A 350 32.49 10.98 -0.73
C ALA A 350 31.89 10.62 0.63
N ASP A 351 31.66 11.60 1.49
CA ASP A 351 31.01 11.38 2.78
C ASP A 351 29.51 11.08 2.63
N LEU A 352 28.95 10.48 3.68
CA LEU A 352 27.54 10.04 3.71
C LEU A 352 26.55 11.22 3.57
N PHE A 353 26.87 12.36 4.16
CA PHE A 353 26.00 13.55 4.12
C PHE A 353 25.94 14.12 2.71
N THR A 354 27.10 14.34 2.05
CA THR A 354 27.18 14.79 0.68
C THR A 354 26.45 13.84 -0.27
N THR A 355 26.69 12.53 -0.14
CA THR A 355 25.99 11.52 -0.94
C THR A 355 24.47 11.57 -0.73
N SER A 356 24.02 11.72 0.51
CA SER A 356 22.60 11.86 0.85
C SER A 356 21.95 13.09 0.21
N LYS A 357 22.67 14.21 0.19
CA LYS A 357 22.22 15.48 -0.45
C LYS A 357 22.12 15.35 -1.96
N LEU A 358 23.15 14.82 -2.61
CA LEU A 358 23.14 14.56 -4.05
C LEU A 358 21.99 13.64 -4.47
N MET A 359 21.68 12.63 -3.64
CA MET A 359 20.53 11.74 -3.86
C MET A 359 19.18 12.38 -3.51
N GLY A 360 19.13 13.55 -2.87
CA GLY A 360 17.89 14.17 -2.42
C GLY A 360 17.13 13.30 -1.41
N HIS A 361 17.84 12.67 -0.46
CA HIS A 361 17.21 11.95 0.64
C HIS A 361 16.75 12.92 1.73
N SER A 362 15.51 12.77 2.16
CA SER A 362 14.96 13.55 3.27
C SER A 362 15.51 13.12 4.63
N ASN A 363 15.97 11.87 4.74
CA ASN A 363 16.56 11.27 5.93
C ASN A 363 17.85 10.57 5.55
N ILE A 364 18.94 10.92 6.24
CA ILE A 364 20.28 10.36 6.02
C ILE A 364 20.32 8.84 6.25
N GLN A 365 19.48 8.29 7.14
CA GLN A 365 19.35 6.85 7.37
C GLN A 365 19.03 6.07 6.10
N THR A 366 18.37 6.71 5.12
CA THR A 366 18.15 6.08 3.80
C THR A 366 19.46 5.85 3.03
N THR A 367 20.51 6.58 3.36
CA THR A 367 21.83 6.48 2.71
C THR A 367 22.76 5.55 3.48
N GLU A 368 22.53 5.30 4.76
CA GLU A 368 23.34 4.39 5.62
C GLU A 368 23.43 2.97 5.07
N ILE A 369 22.44 2.54 4.29
CA ILE A 369 22.48 1.24 3.63
C ILE A 369 23.71 1.07 2.71
N TYR A 370 24.17 2.17 2.08
CA TYR A 370 25.34 2.14 1.21
C TYR A 370 26.63 2.17 2.00
N ALA A 371 26.66 2.87 3.15
CA ALA A 371 27.82 2.88 4.05
C ALA A 371 28.13 1.47 4.55
N LYS A 372 27.14 0.72 5.00
CA LYS A 372 27.29 -0.68 5.43
C LYS A 372 27.90 -1.58 4.35
N ILE A 373 27.58 -1.34 3.07
CA ILE A 373 28.14 -2.09 1.95
C ILE A 373 29.62 -1.77 1.77
N VAL A 374 30.00 -0.49 1.89
CA VAL A 374 31.40 -0.04 1.72
C VAL A 374 32.26 -0.49 2.91
N ASP A 375 31.75 -0.45 4.13
CA ASP A 375 32.45 -0.90 5.33
C ASP A 375 32.77 -2.38 5.29
N LYS A 376 31.81 -3.22 4.85
CA LYS A 376 32.06 -4.65 4.63
C LYS A 376 33.19 -4.91 3.64
N LYS A 377 33.29 -4.14 2.54
CA LYS A 377 34.40 -4.23 1.59
C LYS A 377 35.73 -3.80 2.18
N LYS A 378 35.73 -2.81 3.09
CA LYS A 378 36.93 -2.39 3.83
C LYS A 378 37.40 -3.50 4.76
N GLU A 379 36.52 -4.16 5.48
CA GLU A 379 36.85 -5.32 6.32
C GLU A 379 37.39 -6.48 5.50
N GLU A 380 36.78 -6.80 4.36
CA GLU A 380 37.24 -7.81 3.43
C GLU A 380 38.67 -7.47 2.90
N ALA A 381 38.94 -6.20 2.58
CA ALA A 381 40.22 -5.73 2.13
C ALA A 381 41.30 -5.81 3.24
N ILE A 382 40.98 -5.49 4.48
CA ILE A 382 41.88 -5.64 5.63
C ILE A 382 42.22 -7.12 5.86
N ASN A 383 41.24 -8.02 5.79
CA ASN A 383 41.47 -9.45 5.96
C ASN A 383 42.38 -10.06 4.87
N LEU A 384 42.49 -9.44 3.70
CA LEU A 384 43.44 -9.84 2.68
C LEU A 384 44.89 -9.54 3.08
N ILE A 385 45.14 -8.54 3.91
CA ILE A 385 46.48 -8.19 4.42
C ILE A 385 47.00 -9.29 5.37
N ASP A 386 46.13 -9.82 6.23
CA ASP A 386 46.48 -10.83 7.21
C ASP A 386 46.98 -12.14 6.58
N GLY A 387 46.55 -12.46 5.36
CA GLY A 387 47.01 -13.60 4.59
C GLY A 387 48.36 -13.39 3.83
N MET A 388 48.88 -12.16 3.80
CA MET A 388 50.10 -11.83 3.04
C MET A 388 51.37 -11.91 3.88
N PHE A 389 51.28 -11.92 5.20
CA PHE A 389 52.45 -11.87 6.12
C PHE A 389 52.54 -13.10 7.03
N THR A 390 51.70 -14.10 6.81
CA THR A 390 51.79 -15.44 7.39
C THR A 390 52.39 -16.42 6.41
#